data_40f3ea22a89bef406988209f53de9924
#
_entry.id   40f3ea22a89bef406988209f53de9924
#
_cell.length_a   1.000
_cell.length_b   1.000
_cell.length_c   1.000
_cell.angle_alpha   90.00
_cell.angle_beta   90.00
_cell.angle_gamma   90.00
#
_symmetry.space_group_name_H-M   'P 1'
#
loop_
_entity.id
_entity.type
_entity.pdbx_description
1 polymer ?
#
loop_
_entity_poly.entity_id
_entity_poly.type
_entity_poly.pdbx_seq_one_letter_code
_entity_poly.pdbx_strand_id
1 'polypeptide(L)'
;RLMIRAIYPGSFDPVTFGHLDIITRSSKIVDELIIGVLMNKAKTPLFSVEERVKMLKEVTKDLGNVKVVPFDGLLVEFARQQKARLVIRGLRAITDFEYEIQMSQTNHKLEPEVETMFLTTNLKYSYLSSTIVREVAAFGGRLSPKV
;
A
#
# COMPACT_ATOMS: atom_id res chain seq x y z
N ARG A 1 8.42 -26.08 -0.35
CA ARG A 1 8.59 -24.66 -0.66
C ARG A 1 7.96 -23.79 0.42
N LEU A 2 8.69 -22.77 0.87
CA LEU A 2 8.15 -21.83 1.83
C LEU A 2 7.16 -20.88 1.14
N MET A 3 6.03 -20.64 1.81
CA MET A 3 5.05 -19.69 1.34
C MET A 3 5.54 -18.25 1.59
N ILE A 4 5.57 -17.44 0.55
CA ILE A 4 5.96 -16.05 0.65
C ILE A 4 4.70 -15.22 0.80
N ARG A 5 4.52 -14.65 1.99
CA ARG A 5 3.45 -13.70 2.28
C ARG A 5 4.05 -12.32 2.38
N ALA A 6 3.42 -11.36 1.72
CA ALA A 6 3.87 -9.98 1.72
C ALA A 6 2.73 -9.06 2.14
N ILE A 7 3.10 -7.93 2.74
CA ILE A 7 2.16 -6.88 3.09
C ILE A 7 2.47 -5.65 2.24
N TYR A 8 1.45 -5.09 1.64
CA TYR A 8 1.53 -3.77 1.00
C TYR A 8 0.72 -2.81 1.86
N PRO A 9 1.38 -2.02 2.71
CA PRO A 9 0.68 -1.13 3.64
C PRO A 9 0.44 0.25 3.04
N GLY A 10 -0.58 0.91 3.51
CA GLY A 10 -0.86 2.30 3.15
C GLY A 10 -2.22 2.75 3.64
N SER A 11 -2.49 4.02 3.44
CA SER A 11 -3.79 4.59 3.77
C SER A 11 -4.83 4.31 2.69
N PHE A 12 -4.42 4.34 1.42
CA PHE A 12 -5.28 4.10 0.25
C PHE A 12 -6.54 4.96 0.29
N ASP A 13 -6.35 6.26 0.37
CA ASP A 13 -7.42 7.22 0.60
C ASP A 13 -7.48 8.30 -0.50
N PRO A 14 -7.91 7.95 -1.71
CA PRO A 14 -8.35 6.63 -2.17
C PRO A 14 -7.22 5.80 -2.79
N VAL A 15 -7.54 4.57 -3.18
CA VAL A 15 -6.66 3.77 -4.03
C VAL A 15 -6.54 4.43 -5.41
N THR A 16 -5.33 4.41 -5.98
CA THR A 16 -5.06 4.99 -7.31
C THR A 16 -4.59 3.91 -8.27
N PHE A 17 -4.47 4.24 -9.55
CA PHE A 17 -3.88 3.33 -10.53
C PHE A 17 -2.41 3.02 -10.22
N GLY A 18 -1.70 3.96 -9.59
CA GLY A 18 -0.35 3.71 -9.10
C GLY A 18 -0.32 2.60 -8.05
N HIS A 19 -1.23 2.66 -7.09
CA HIS A 19 -1.38 1.59 -6.10
C HIS A 19 -1.74 0.27 -6.76
N LEU A 20 -2.70 0.29 -7.68
CA LEU A 20 -3.16 -0.92 -8.35
C LEU A 20 -2.06 -1.54 -9.19
N ASP A 21 -1.21 -0.74 -9.82
CA ASP A 21 -0.05 -1.22 -10.56
C ASP A 21 0.90 -2.00 -9.65
N ILE A 22 1.25 -1.44 -8.50
CA ILE A 22 2.10 -2.12 -7.51
C ILE A 22 1.43 -3.40 -7.01
N ILE A 23 0.15 -3.35 -6.69
CA ILE A 23 -0.61 -4.51 -6.20
C ILE A 23 -0.59 -5.63 -7.25
N THR A 24 -0.89 -5.31 -8.48
CA THR A 24 -0.94 -6.31 -9.55
C THR A 24 0.42 -6.96 -9.78
N ARG A 25 1.47 -6.13 -9.86
CA ARG A 25 2.83 -6.63 -10.10
C ARG A 25 3.34 -7.46 -8.93
N SER A 26 3.13 -6.99 -7.70
CA SER A 26 3.60 -7.73 -6.52
C SER A 26 2.81 -9.02 -6.30
N SER A 27 1.52 -9.05 -6.64
CA SER A 27 0.72 -10.27 -6.50
C SER A 27 1.26 -11.44 -7.33
N LYS A 28 2.00 -11.13 -8.39
CA LYS A 28 2.57 -12.16 -9.30
C LYS A 28 3.86 -12.76 -8.76
N ILE A 29 4.51 -12.12 -7.80
CA ILE A 29 5.82 -12.57 -7.30
C ILE A 29 5.77 -13.11 -5.88
N VAL A 30 4.62 -13.07 -5.23
CA VAL A 30 4.43 -13.65 -3.89
C VAL A 30 3.29 -14.65 -3.92
N ASP A 31 3.25 -15.53 -2.92
CA ASP A 31 2.16 -16.51 -2.81
C ASP A 31 0.87 -15.87 -2.31
N GLU A 32 0.99 -14.92 -1.39
CA GLU A 32 -0.16 -14.18 -0.87
C GLU A 32 0.24 -12.73 -0.62
N LEU A 33 -0.57 -11.82 -1.11
CA LEU A 33 -0.39 -10.39 -0.86
C LEU A 33 -1.52 -9.89 0.03
N ILE A 34 -1.13 -9.27 1.14
CA ILE A 34 -2.08 -8.67 2.09
C ILE A 34 -1.96 -7.15 1.97
N ILE A 35 -3.03 -6.51 1.54
CA ILE A 35 -3.09 -5.06 1.51
C ILE A 35 -3.50 -4.61 2.90
N GLY A 36 -2.57 -3.95 3.60
CA GLY A 36 -2.82 -3.45 4.94
C GLY A 36 -3.33 -2.02 4.90
N VAL A 37 -4.60 -1.82 5.21
CA VAL A 37 -5.21 -0.49 5.21
C VAL A 37 -5.04 0.12 6.59
N LEU A 38 -4.20 1.15 6.68
CA LEU A 38 -3.89 1.80 7.95
C LEU A 38 -5.07 2.62 8.45
N MET A 39 -5.50 2.30 9.66
CA MET A 39 -6.53 3.05 10.38
C MET A 39 -5.85 4.20 11.12
N ASN A 40 -5.72 5.36 10.45
CA ASN A 40 -5.04 6.50 11.05
C ASN A 40 -6.06 7.45 11.69
N LYS A 41 -6.17 7.37 13.01
CA LYS A 41 -7.12 8.20 13.78
C LYS A 41 -6.69 9.65 13.92
N ALA A 42 -5.42 9.96 13.65
CA ALA A 42 -4.87 11.32 13.82
C ALA A 42 -5.16 12.23 12.62
N LYS A 43 -5.60 11.69 11.50
CA LYS A 43 -5.91 12.44 10.28
C LYS A 43 -7.39 12.32 9.93
N THR A 44 -7.94 13.35 9.31
CA THR A 44 -9.29 13.29 8.76
C THR A 44 -9.22 12.70 7.36
N PRO A 45 -9.61 11.43 7.17
CA PRO A 45 -9.55 10.81 5.85
C PRO A 45 -10.68 11.30 4.95
N LEU A 46 -10.47 11.20 3.63
CA LEU A 46 -11.51 11.49 2.65
C LEU A 46 -12.59 10.40 2.69
N PHE A 47 -12.16 9.15 2.85
CA PHE A 47 -13.05 8.00 2.91
C PHE A 47 -12.83 7.25 4.24
N SER A 48 -13.90 6.66 4.76
CA SER A 48 -13.80 5.83 5.96
C SER A 48 -12.95 4.59 5.68
N VAL A 49 -12.49 3.92 6.74
CA VAL A 49 -11.75 2.66 6.60
C VAL A 49 -12.59 1.64 5.83
N GLU A 50 -13.87 1.53 6.16
CA GLU A 50 -14.79 0.60 5.52
C GLU A 50 -14.92 0.88 4.03
N GLU A 51 -15.03 2.15 3.65
CA GLU A 51 -15.10 2.54 2.25
C GLU A 51 -13.81 2.23 1.51
N ARG A 52 -12.67 2.52 2.13
CA ARG A 52 -11.35 2.24 1.53
C ARG A 52 -11.14 0.75 1.33
N VAL A 53 -11.49 -0.07 2.32
CA VAL A 53 -11.40 -1.52 2.22
C VAL A 53 -12.31 -2.04 1.10
N LYS A 54 -13.53 -1.53 1.03
CA LYS A 54 -14.48 -1.93 0.00
C LYS A 54 -13.97 -1.61 -1.41
N MET A 55 -13.44 -0.40 -1.60
CA MET A 55 -12.87 -0.01 -2.90
C MET A 55 -11.70 -0.90 -3.29
N LEU A 56 -10.82 -1.21 -2.35
CA LEU A 56 -9.68 -2.09 -2.61
C LEU A 56 -10.14 -3.50 -2.97
N LYS A 57 -11.11 -4.04 -2.25
CA LYS A 57 -11.65 -5.37 -2.56
C LYS A 57 -12.26 -5.42 -3.96
N GLU A 58 -12.94 -4.35 -4.36
CA GLU A 58 -13.55 -4.28 -5.68
C GLU A 58 -12.50 -4.28 -6.79
N VAL A 59 -11.46 -3.44 -6.67
CA VAL A 59 -10.44 -3.31 -7.73
C VAL A 59 -9.46 -4.49 -7.76
N THR A 60 -9.44 -5.32 -6.72
CA THR A 60 -8.54 -6.48 -6.66
C THR A 60 -9.29 -7.82 -6.73
N LYS A 61 -10.58 -7.79 -7.00
CA LYS A 61 -11.42 -9.01 -6.97
C LYS A 61 -10.97 -10.12 -7.91
N ASP A 62 -10.30 -9.76 -9.01
CA ASP A 62 -9.80 -10.72 -9.99
C ASP A 62 -8.39 -11.25 -9.65
N LEU A 63 -7.80 -10.77 -8.57
CA LEU A 63 -6.49 -11.23 -8.10
C LEU A 63 -6.72 -12.24 -6.97
N GLY A 64 -6.60 -13.52 -7.29
CA GLY A 64 -7.01 -14.60 -6.39
C GLY A 64 -6.18 -14.75 -5.12
N ASN A 65 -4.97 -14.16 -5.07
CA ASN A 65 -4.07 -14.27 -3.92
C ASN A 65 -3.93 -12.97 -3.13
N VAL A 66 -4.87 -12.04 -3.31
CA VAL A 66 -4.84 -10.74 -2.62
C VAL A 66 -5.94 -10.67 -1.57
N LYS A 67 -5.56 -10.27 -0.36
CA LYS A 67 -6.50 -10.00 0.74
C LYS A 67 -6.38 -8.54 1.14
N VAL A 68 -7.46 -7.97 1.65
CA VAL A 68 -7.50 -6.60 2.17
C VAL A 68 -7.86 -6.65 3.64
N VAL A 69 -6.98 -6.14 4.48
CA VAL A 69 -7.15 -6.20 5.95
C VAL A 69 -6.83 -4.83 6.54
N PRO A 70 -7.77 -4.23 7.27
CA PRO A 70 -7.46 -3.01 8.02
C PRO A 70 -6.58 -3.33 9.23
N PHE A 71 -5.70 -2.39 9.59
CA PHE A 71 -4.87 -2.56 10.78
C PHE A 71 -4.63 -1.22 11.46
N ASP A 72 -4.30 -1.29 12.73
CA ASP A 72 -3.91 -0.16 13.57
C ASP A 72 -2.59 -0.50 14.25
N GLY A 73 -1.80 0.52 14.58
CA GLY A 73 -0.53 0.32 15.28
C GLY A 73 0.65 0.08 14.35
N LEU A 74 1.65 -0.63 14.88
CA LEU A 74 2.92 -0.83 14.18
C LEU A 74 2.80 -1.83 13.04
N LEU A 75 3.40 -1.47 11.91
CA LEU A 75 3.42 -2.32 10.73
C LEU A 75 4.08 -3.68 11.02
N VAL A 76 5.18 -3.69 11.78
CA VAL A 76 5.89 -4.94 12.07
C VAL A 76 5.08 -5.89 12.94
N GLU A 77 4.23 -5.37 13.80
CA GLU A 77 3.31 -6.20 14.59
C GLU A 77 2.21 -6.78 13.70
N PHE A 78 1.68 -5.97 12.80
CA PHE A 78 0.72 -6.44 11.82
C PHE A 78 1.33 -7.54 10.95
N ALA A 79 2.57 -7.34 10.50
CA ALA A 79 3.28 -8.35 9.71
C ALA A 79 3.40 -9.67 10.48
N ARG A 80 3.74 -9.60 11.77
CA ARG A 80 3.82 -10.78 12.62
C ARG A 80 2.47 -11.49 12.74
N GLN A 81 1.41 -10.72 12.97
CA GLN A 81 0.05 -11.28 13.07
C GLN A 81 -0.37 -11.98 11.78
N GLN A 82 0.01 -11.43 10.64
CA GLN A 82 -0.31 -11.99 9.33
C GLN A 82 0.66 -13.09 8.89
N LYS A 83 1.69 -13.35 9.67
CA LYS A 83 2.76 -14.32 9.35
C LYS A 83 3.46 -13.96 8.04
N ALA A 84 3.65 -12.66 7.82
CA ALA A 84 4.31 -12.11 6.63
C ALA A 84 5.70 -11.63 7.01
N ARG A 85 6.68 -11.94 6.16
CA ARG A 85 8.08 -11.53 6.35
C ARG A 85 8.52 -10.48 5.37
N LEU A 86 7.67 -10.12 4.42
CA LEU A 86 8.01 -9.19 3.36
C LEU A 86 7.04 -8.03 3.38
N VAL A 87 7.60 -6.81 3.35
CA VAL A 87 6.83 -5.58 3.18
C VAL A 87 7.14 -5.02 1.81
N ILE A 88 6.12 -4.70 1.04
CA ILE A 88 6.27 -4.14 -0.30
C ILE A 88 5.95 -2.66 -0.23
N ARG A 89 6.83 -1.85 -0.83
CA ARG A 89 6.66 -0.41 -0.93
C ARG A 89 6.91 0.02 -2.36
N GLY A 90 6.12 1.00 -2.82
CA GLY A 90 6.32 1.61 -4.13
C GLY A 90 7.16 2.87 -4.01
N LEU A 91 8.12 3.04 -4.92
CA LEU A 91 8.92 4.27 -5.02
C LEU A 91 8.51 5.03 -6.26
N ARG A 92 8.19 6.31 -6.10
CA ARG A 92 7.72 7.18 -7.19
C ARG A 92 8.73 8.23 -7.59
N ALA A 93 9.31 8.92 -6.61
CA ALA A 93 10.19 10.04 -6.82
C ALA A 93 11.36 9.95 -5.86
N ILE A 94 12.45 10.67 -6.18
CA ILE A 94 13.67 10.70 -5.38
C ILE A 94 13.37 11.13 -3.94
N THR A 95 12.43 12.05 -3.75
CA THR A 95 12.06 12.56 -2.43
C THR A 95 11.50 11.50 -1.48
N ASP A 96 10.94 10.42 -2.02
CA ASP A 96 10.40 9.33 -1.20
C ASP A 96 11.51 8.41 -0.67
N PHE A 97 12.65 8.36 -1.35
CA PHE A 97 13.67 7.32 -1.15
C PHE A 97 14.26 7.34 0.25
N GLU A 98 14.70 8.49 0.71
CA GLU A 98 15.35 8.60 2.03
C GLU A 98 14.41 8.17 3.14
N TYR A 99 13.18 8.63 3.10
CA TYR A 99 12.16 8.27 4.08
C TYR A 99 11.90 6.76 4.06
N GLU A 100 11.74 6.19 2.88
CA GLU A 100 11.46 4.76 2.73
C GLU A 100 12.62 3.89 3.22
N ILE A 101 13.85 4.27 2.93
CA ILE A 101 15.03 3.55 3.42
C ILE A 101 15.08 3.63 4.96
N GLN A 102 14.83 4.80 5.52
CA GLN A 102 14.85 4.99 6.97
C GLN A 102 13.77 4.11 7.64
N MET A 103 12.56 4.07 7.07
CA MET A 103 11.49 3.22 7.59
C MET A 103 11.83 1.74 7.47
N SER A 104 12.40 1.33 6.36
CA SER A 104 12.80 -0.06 6.16
C SER A 104 13.86 -0.49 7.18
N GLN A 105 14.84 0.36 7.45
CA GLN A 105 15.88 0.09 8.46
C GLN A 105 15.27 0.02 9.85
N THR A 106 14.33 0.91 10.17
CA THR A 106 13.64 0.92 11.45
C THR A 106 12.83 -0.36 11.65
N ASN A 107 12.06 -0.74 10.63
CA ASN A 107 11.26 -1.96 10.68
C ASN A 107 12.13 -3.20 10.87
N HIS A 108 13.25 -3.27 10.15
CA HIS A 108 14.18 -4.39 10.27
C HIS A 108 14.84 -4.43 11.66
N LYS A 109 15.12 -3.27 12.24
CA LYS A 109 15.66 -3.19 13.59
C LYS A 109 14.66 -3.71 14.62
N LEU A 110 13.39 -3.35 14.46
CA LEU A 110 12.31 -3.77 15.37
C LEU A 110 11.96 -5.25 15.21
N GLU A 111 12.02 -5.75 13.99
CA GLU A 111 11.71 -7.14 13.67
C GLU A 111 12.67 -7.63 12.57
N PRO A 112 13.81 -8.27 12.96
CA PRO A 112 14.82 -8.70 11.98
C PRO A 112 14.33 -9.68 10.92
N GLU A 113 13.23 -10.37 11.18
CA GLU A 113 12.64 -11.32 10.23
C GLU A 113 11.87 -10.62 9.09
N VAL A 114 11.62 -9.31 9.22
CA VAL A 114 10.86 -8.56 8.21
C VAL A 114 11.82 -7.83 7.28
N GLU A 115 11.68 -8.12 5.99
CA GLU A 115 12.43 -7.44 4.92
C GLU A 115 11.50 -6.53 4.13
N THR A 116 12.04 -5.47 3.57
CA THR A 116 11.31 -4.55 2.70
C THR A 116 11.79 -4.67 1.27
N MET A 117 10.87 -4.83 0.35
CA MET A 117 11.16 -4.85 -1.09
C MET A 117 10.52 -3.62 -1.73
N PHE A 118 11.31 -2.90 -2.52
CA PHE A 118 10.85 -1.71 -3.21
C PHE A 118 10.57 -2.02 -4.67
N LEU A 119 9.40 -1.57 -5.15
CA LEU A 119 9.06 -1.62 -6.57
C LEU A 119 8.96 -0.19 -7.07
N THR A 120 9.60 0.09 -8.20
CA THR A 120 9.46 1.40 -8.81
C THR A 120 8.08 1.52 -9.45
N THR A 121 7.42 2.65 -9.22
CA THR A 121 6.14 2.94 -9.82
C THR A 121 6.33 3.12 -11.33
N ASN A 122 5.36 2.66 -12.13
CA ASN A 122 5.36 2.91 -13.56
C ASN A 122 5.40 4.44 -13.79
N LEU A 123 6.26 4.90 -14.71
CA LEU A 123 6.41 6.32 -15.02
C LEU A 123 5.08 7.01 -15.32
N LYS A 124 4.16 6.29 -15.95
CA LYS A 124 2.81 6.76 -16.26
C LYS A 124 2.05 7.22 -15.01
N TYR A 125 2.34 6.64 -13.83
CA TYR A 125 1.65 6.94 -12.57
C TYR A 125 2.56 7.59 -11.53
N SER A 126 3.80 7.94 -11.89
CA SER A 126 4.80 8.40 -10.91
C SER A 126 4.40 9.72 -10.23
N TYR A 127 3.58 10.53 -10.88
CA TYR A 127 3.09 11.79 -10.31
C TYR A 127 1.89 11.62 -9.37
N LEU A 128 1.25 10.44 -9.38
CA LEU A 128 0.04 10.22 -8.58
C LEU A 128 0.36 9.96 -7.12
N SER A 129 -0.40 10.60 -6.26
CA SER A 129 -0.43 10.30 -4.83
C SER A 129 -1.85 10.53 -4.34
N SER A 130 -2.22 9.91 -3.23
CA SER A 130 -3.53 10.14 -2.63
C SER A 130 -3.71 11.60 -2.23
N THR A 131 -2.65 12.28 -1.81
CA THR A 131 -2.71 13.70 -1.47
C THR A 131 -3.12 14.54 -2.68
N ILE A 132 -2.46 14.33 -3.83
CA ILE A 132 -2.80 15.06 -5.05
C ILE A 132 -4.22 14.75 -5.50
N VAL A 133 -4.61 13.47 -5.44
CA VAL A 133 -5.98 13.05 -5.78
C VAL A 133 -7.01 13.78 -4.92
N ARG A 134 -6.76 13.84 -3.59
CA ARG A 134 -7.65 14.54 -2.68
C ARG A 134 -7.74 16.04 -2.97
N GLU A 135 -6.60 16.69 -3.28
CA GLU A 135 -6.58 18.10 -3.62
C GLU A 135 -7.37 18.40 -4.87
N VAL A 136 -7.16 17.61 -5.93
CA VAL A 136 -7.89 17.78 -7.18
C VAL A 136 -9.39 17.59 -6.97
N ALA A 137 -9.78 16.57 -6.22
CA ALA A 137 -11.19 16.31 -5.90
C ALA A 137 -11.82 17.45 -5.09
N ALA A 138 -11.07 18.01 -4.12
CA ALA A 138 -11.55 19.13 -3.29
C ALA A 138 -11.83 20.39 -4.13
N PHE A 139 -11.10 20.59 -5.23
CA PHE A 139 -11.32 21.71 -6.15
C PHE A 139 -12.26 21.36 -7.31
N GLY A 140 -12.96 20.22 -7.25
CA GLY A 140 -13.93 19.82 -8.27
C GLY A 140 -13.35 19.27 -9.55
N GLY A 141 -12.08 18.89 -9.56
CA GLY A 141 -11.44 18.31 -10.74
C GLY A 141 -11.93 16.91 -11.04
N ARG A 142 -11.91 16.55 -12.32
CA ARG A 142 -12.27 15.19 -12.76
C ARG A 142 -11.02 14.32 -12.81
N LEU A 143 -11.09 13.21 -12.13
CA LEU A 143 -9.95 12.29 -11.99
C LEU A 143 -10.08 11.03 -12.86
N SER A 144 -11.30 10.52 -13.03
CA SER A 144 -11.55 9.34 -13.87
C SER A 144 -11.56 9.74 -15.35
N PRO A 145 -10.88 9.00 -16.22
CA PRO A 145 -10.12 7.77 -16.01
C PRO A 145 -8.63 7.97 -15.70
N LYS A 146 -8.23 9.12 -15.21
CA LYS A 146 -6.82 9.52 -15.08
C LYS A 146 -6.11 8.93 -13.84
N VAL A 147 -6.88 8.42 -12.88
CA VAL A 147 -6.33 7.84 -11.66
C VAL A 147 -6.59 6.33 -11.54
#